data_de10c86ceed9622bf8f2f66dd9082833
#
_entry.id   de10c86ceed9622bf8f2f66dd9082833
#
_cell.length_a   1.000
_cell.length_b   1.000
_cell.length_c   1.000
_cell.angle_alpha   90.00
_cell.angle_beta   90.00
_cell.angle_gamma   90.00
#
_symmetry.space_group_name_H-M   'P 1'
#
loop_
_entity.id
_entity.type
_entity.pdbx_description
1 polymer ?
#
loop_
_entity_poly.entity_id
_entity_poly.type
_entity_poly.pdbx_seq_one_letter_code
_entity_poly.pdbx_strand_id
1 'polypeptide(L)'
;MNVCLIGDGLISLTLAKTLINKKIKVFMYYKDNKKTPNESRTIGISSDNLNFIQKEIIKINKSYIWGINKIEIYQDPNKQKKILNFKKSKKKIIFNY
;
A
#
# COMPACT_ATOMS: atom_id res chain seq x y z
N MET A 1 -19.68 13.44 -13.81
CA MET A 1 -18.28 13.24 -14.27
C MET A 1 -17.99 11.75 -14.31
N ASN A 2 -17.43 11.28 -15.40
CA ASN A 2 -16.98 9.90 -15.55
C ASN A 2 -15.45 9.89 -15.59
N VAL A 3 -14.85 8.93 -14.91
CA VAL A 3 -13.39 8.76 -14.85
C VAL A 3 -13.02 7.40 -15.39
N CYS A 4 -12.00 7.36 -16.23
CA CYS A 4 -11.43 6.13 -16.77
C CYS A 4 -10.06 5.89 -16.14
N LEU A 5 -9.86 4.69 -15.59
CA LEU A 5 -8.59 4.25 -15.02
C LEU A 5 -8.02 3.10 -15.85
N ILE A 6 -6.73 3.18 -16.14
CA ILE A 6 -6.04 2.13 -16.88
C ILE A 6 -5.10 1.41 -15.92
N GLY A 7 -5.32 0.12 -15.72
CA GLY A 7 -4.57 -0.71 -14.80
C GLY A 7 -5.40 -1.18 -13.62
N ASP A 8 -4.95 -2.26 -13.00
CA ASP A 8 -5.59 -2.89 -11.83
C ASP A 8 -4.65 -2.97 -10.62
N GLY A 9 -3.61 -2.15 -10.62
CA GLY A 9 -2.67 -2.06 -9.52
C GLY A 9 -3.27 -1.43 -8.27
N LEU A 10 -2.53 -1.45 -7.18
CA LEU A 10 -2.98 -0.95 -5.89
C LEU A 10 -3.40 0.53 -5.96
N ILE A 11 -2.64 1.35 -6.68
CA ILE A 11 -2.94 2.78 -6.83
C ILE A 11 -4.27 2.97 -7.56
N SER A 12 -4.48 2.26 -8.66
CA SER A 12 -5.72 2.33 -9.44
C SER A 12 -6.92 1.89 -8.63
N LEU A 13 -6.80 0.80 -7.89
CA LEU A 13 -7.87 0.28 -7.05
C LEU A 13 -8.21 1.24 -5.90
N THR A 14 -7.21 1.81 -5.26
CA THR A 14 -7.39 2.79 -4.19
C THR A 14 -8.08 4.05 -4.70
N LEU A 15 -7.65 4.56 -5.84
CA LEU A 15 -8.27 5.72 -6.47
C LEU A 15 -9.71 5.43 -6.90
N ALA A 16 -9.95 4.26 -7.49
CA ALA A 16 -11.31 3.85 -7.88
C ALA A 16 -12.24 3.83 -6.67
N LYS A 17 -11.82 3.24 -5.56
CA LYS A 17 -12.62 3.20 -4.34
C LYS A 17 -12.91 4.60 -3.80
N THR A 18 -11.91 5.48 -3.80
CA THR A 18 -12.05 6.86 -3.36
C THR A 18 -13.09 7.60 -4.21
N LEU A 19 -13.03 7.45 -5.54
CA LEU A 19 -13.95 8.09 -6.46
C LEU A 19 -15.37 7.56 -6.32
N ILE A 20 -15.52 6.24 -6.14
CA ILE A 20 -16.82 5.61 -5.92
C ILE A 20 -17.46 6.11 -4.62
N ASN A 21 -16.68 6.26 -3.56
CA ASN A 21 -17.17 6.81 -2.31
C ASN A 21 -17.70 8.25 -2.47
N LYS A 22 -17.19 8.98 -3.47
CA LYS A 22 -17.66 10.31 -3.84
C LYS A 22 -18.77 10.30 -4.90
N LYS A 23 -19.33 9.14 -5.19
CA LYS A 23 -20.40 8.94 -6.18
C LYS A 23 -19.98 9.32 -7.61
N ILE A 24 -18.72 9.16 -7.94
CA ILE A 24 -18.19 9.35 -9.29
C ILE A 24 -18.18 8.01 -10.01
N LYS A 25 -18.68 7.99 -11.23
CA LYS A 25 -18.67 6.77 -12.04
C LYS A 25 -17.27 6.50 -12.59
N VAL A 26 -16.78 5.29 -12.36
CA VAL A 26 -15.42 4.88 -12.73
C VAL A 26 -15.47 3.72 -13.71
N PHE A 27 -14.72 3.85 -14.80
CA PHE A 27 -14.46 2.77 -15.76
C PHE A 27 -13.01 2.31 -15.56
N MET A 28 -12.81 1.03 -15.39
CA MET A 28 -11.48 0.47 -15.18
C MET A 28 -11.16 -0.51 -16.32
N TYR A 29 -10.03 -0.28 -16.99
CA TYR A 29 -9.53 -1.12 -18.07
C TYR A 29 -8.20 -1.74 -17.64
N TYR A 30 -8.11 -3.05 -17.71
CA TYR A 30 -6.90 -3.77 -17.32
C TYR A 30 -6.71 -5.01 -18.17
N LYS A 31 -5.47 -5.45 -18.27
CA LYS A 31 -5.14 -6.70 -18.95
C LYS A 31 -5.37 -7.85 -18.00
N ASP A 32 -6.21 -8.82 -18.43
CA ASP A 32 -6.47 -10.02 -17.63
C ASP A 32 -5.25 -10.94 -17.66
N ASN A 33 -4.34 -10.70 -16.76
CA ASN A 33 -3.26 -11.64 -16.47
C ASN A 33 -3.75 -12.55 -15.36
N LYS A 34 -3.90 -13.85 -15.66
CA LYS A 34 -4.18 -14.86 -14.65
C LYS A 34 -3.00 -14.94 -13.67
N LYS A 35 -3.00 -14.05 -12.70
CA LYS A 35 -2.02 -14.10 -11.60
C LYS A 35 -2.38 -15.29 -10.72
N THR A 36 -1.36 -16.10 -10.46
CA THR A 36 -1.50 -17.18 -9.47
C THR A 36 -1.82 -16.55 -8.11
N PRO A 37 -2.81 -17.06 -7.39
CA PRO A 37 -3.30 -16.45 -6.15
C PRO A 37 -2.29 -16.43 -4.98
N ASN A 38 -1.07 -16.89 -5.19
CA ASN A 38 -0.07 -17.08 -4.14
C ASN A 38 0.99 -15.96 -4.05
N GLU A 39 0.87 -14.90 -4.85
CA GLU A 39 1.80 -13.78 -4.74
C GLU A 39 1.30 -12.77 -3.71
N SER A 40 1.66 -12.99 -2.46
CA SER A 40 1.46 -11.99 -1.43
C SER A 40 2.53 -10.91 -1.54
N ARG A 41 2.12 -9.67 -1.62
CA ARG A 41 3.02 -8.51 -1.57
C ARG A 41 2.85 -7.77 -0.26
N THR A 42 3.97 -7.29 0.24
CA THR A 42 3.99 -6.45 1.44
C THR A 42 4.39 -5.04 1.04
N ILE A 43 3.70 -4.05 1.56
CA ILE A 43 4.04 -2.65 1.33
C ILE A 43 4.26 -1.95 2.68
N GLY A 44 5.22 -1.01 2.68
CA GLY A 44 5.42 -0.12 3.80
C GLY A 44 4.54 1.12 3.66
N ILE A 45 3.88 1.50 4.73
CA ILE A 45 3.02 2.67 4.75
C ILE A 45 3.21 3.43 6.05
N SER A 46 3.17 4.76 5.98
CA SER A 46 3.24 5.59 7.18
C SER A 46 1.94 5.51 7.98
N SER A 47 2.03 5.75 9.27
CA SER A 47 0.84 5.78 10.14
C SER A 47 -0.19 6.80 9.68
N ASP A 48 0.25 7.97 9.24
CA ASP A 48 -0.64 9.03 8.76
C ASP A 48 -1.40 8.60 7.51
N ASN A 49 -0.70 7.97 6.56
CA ASN A 49 -1.32 7.47 5.34
C ASN A 49 -2.28 6.31 5.62
N LEU A 50 -1.92 5.41 6.54
CA LEU A 50 -2.81 4.34 6.94
C LEU A 50 -4.09 4.88 7.60
N ASN A 51 -3.97 5.86 8.47
CA ASN A 51 -5.12 6.49 9.11
C ASN A 51 -6.03 7.16 8.08
N PHE A 52 -5.45 7.82 7.08
CA PHE A 52 -6.19 8.41 5.97
C PHE A 52 -6.97 7.35 5.19
N ILE A 53 -6.31 6.25 4.84
CA ILE A 53 -6.94 5.15 4.09
C ILE A 53 -8.09 4.55 4.89
N GLN A 54 -7.89 4.26 6.17
CA GLN A 54 -8.91 3.67 7.02
C GLN A 54 -10.11 4.56 7.25
N LYS A 55 -9.87 5.86 7.34
CA LYS A 55 -10.92 6.86 7.58
C LYS A 55 -11.71 7.20 6.31
N GLU A 56 -11.01 7.42 5.19
CA GLU A 56 -11.59 8.00 3.98
C GLU A 56 -11.88 6.98 2.87
N ILE A 57 -11.24 5.84 2.88
CA ILE A 57 -11.29 4.91 1.75
C ILE A 57 -11.88 3.56 2.13
N ILE A 58 -11.20 2.80 2.97
CA ILE A 58 -11.61 1.45 3.35
C ILE A 58 -11.01 1.06 4.70
N LYS A 59 -11.75 0.30 5.49
CA LYS A 59 -11.22 -0.29 6.73
C LYS A 59 -10.38 -1.51 6.42
N ILE A 60 -9.15 -1.52 6.91
CA ILE A 60 -8.23 -2.64 6.78
C ILE A 60 -8.25 -3.43 8.08
N ASN A 61 -8.41 -4.76 7.95
CA ASN A 61 -8.36 -5.64 9.11
C ASN A 61 -6.97 -5.61 9.77
N LYS A 62 -6.95 -5.46 11.08
CA LYS A 62 -5.70 -5.40 11.87
C LYS A 62 -4.80 -6.63 11.68
N SER A 63 -5.36 -7.77 11.31
CA SER A 63 -4.58 -8.98 11.03
C SER A 63 -3.61 -8.83 9.85
N TYR A 64 -3.83 -7.85 8.98
CA TYR A 64 -2.95 -7.57 7.84
C TYR A 64 -1.92 -6.48 8.10
N ILE A 65 -1.86 -5.96 9.32
CA ILE A 65 -1.03 -4.81 9.66
C ILE A 65 0.01 -5.21 10.71
N TRP A 66 1.27 -4.90 10.45
CA TRP A 66 2.37 -5.11 11.37
C TRP A 66 3.08 -3.80 11.67
N GLY A 67 3.32 -3.52 12.94
CA GLY A 67 4.09 -2.36 13.35
C GLY A 67 5.58 -2.55 13.08
N ILE A 68 6.23 -1.52 12.54
CA ILE A 68 7.66 -1.49 12.33
C ILE A 68 8.26 -0.40 13.21
N ASN A 69 9.26 -0.75 14.00
CA ASN A 69 9.94 0.16 14.90
C ASN A 69 11.27 0.67 14.35
N LYS A 70 11.85 -0.04 13.39
CA LYS A 70 13.20 0.24 12.89
C LYS A 70 13.32 -0.15 11.43
N ILE A 71 13.94 0.73 10.63
CA ILE A 71 14.32 0.46 9.24
C ILE A 71 15.81 0.72 9.10
N GLU A 72 16.52 -0.26 8.55
CA GLU A 72 17.94 -0.17 8.27
C GLU A 72 18.18 -0.38 6.77
N ILE A 73 19.04 0.45 6.18
CA ILE A 73 19.39 0.35 4.77
C ILE A 73 20.88 0.01 4.67
N TYR A 74 21.19 -1.06 3.94
CA TYR A 74 22.53 -1.56 3.72
C TYR A 74 22.94 -1.36 2.26
N GLN A 75 24.20 -0.95 2.06
CA GLN A 75 24.73 -0.72 0.71
C GLN A 75 24.96 -2.03 -0.06
N ASP A 76 25.41 -3.06 0.64
CA ASP A 76 25.73 -4.35 0.07
C ASP A 76 25.34 -5.45 1.05
N PRO A 77 24.49 -6.42 0.66
CA PRO A 77 24.11 -7.51 1.54
C PRO A 77 25.29 -8.33 2.07
N ASN A 78 26.38 -8.44 1.26
CA ASN A 78 27.56 -9.23 1.64
C ASN A 78 28.50 -8.48 2.58
N LYS A 79 28.48 -7.15 2.59
CA LYS A 79 29.35 -6.32 3.45
C LYS A 79 28.66 -5.89 4.73
N GLN A 80 27.38 -6.09 4.87
CA GLN A 80 26.58 -5.72 6.06
C GLN A 80 26.84 -4.28 6.55
N LYS A 81 27.23 -3.39 5.62
CA LYS A 81 27.50 -1.99 5.96
C LYS A 81 26.20 -1.21 5.95
N LYS A 82 25.83 -0.73 7.11
CA LYS A 82 24.62 0.06 7.32
C LYS A 82 24.79 1.48 6.79
N ILE A 83 23.97 1.89 5.82
CA ILE A 83 24.00 3.25 5.27
C ILE A 83 23.10 4.18 6.05
N LEU A 84 21.87 3.77 6.32
CA LEU A 84 20.86 4.58 6.98
C LEU A 84 20.12 3.78 8.04
N ASN A 85 19.87 4.42 9.16
CA ASN A 85 19.10 3.87 10.24
C ASN A 85 17.99 4.85 10.62
N PHE A 86 16.76 4.45 10.43
CA PHE A 86 15.60 5.22 10.86
C PHE A 86 15.05 4.62 12.14
N LYS A 87 15.36 5.21 13.27
CA LYS A 87 14.65 5.00 14.52
C LYS A 87 13.57 6.07 14.62
N LYS A 88 12.32 5.67 14.72
CA LYS A 88 11.24 6.63 14.76
C LYS A 88 10.45 6.59 16.03
N SER A 89 10.07 7.77 16.47
CA SER A 89 9.00 7.99 17.43
C SER A 89 7.62 7.64 16.85
N LYS A 90 7.44 7.73 15.52
CA LYS A 90 6.21 7.30 14.83
C LYS A 90 6.37 5.91 14.24
N LYS A 91 5.42 5.02 14.51
CA LYS A 91 5.40 3.66 13.96
C LYS A 91 5.18 3.69 12.45
N LYS A 92 6.04 3.02 11.69
CA LYS A 92 5.76 2.65 10.31
C LYS A 92 5.04 1.31 10.30
N ILE A 93 4.11 1.17 9.38
CA ILE A 93 3.22 0.02 9.31
C ILE A 93 3.37 -0.64 7.95
N ILE A 94 3.43 -1.97 7.96
CA ILE A 94 3.41 -2.79 6.74
C ILE A 94 2.12 -3.58 6.72
N PHE A 95 1.50 -3.71 5.56
CA PHE A 95 0.38 -4.62 5.38
C PHE A 95 0.54 -5.47 4.12
N ASN A 96 -0.02 -6.68 4.14
CA ASN A 96 -0.07 -7.58 2.99
C ASN A 96 -1.39 -7.39 2.22
N TYR A 97 -1.30 -7.56 0.94
CA TYR A 97 -2.47 -7.56 0.09
C TYR A 97 -2.42 -8.64 -0.99
#